data_a92f85652ee7d3ff727071aa62fb2f4b
#
_entry.id   a92f85652ee7d3ff727071aa62fb2f4b
#
_cell.length_a   1.000
_cell.length_b   1.000
_cell.length_c   1.000
_cell.angle_alpha   90.00
_cell.angle_beta   90.00
_cell.angle_gamma   90.00
#
_symmetry.space_group_name_H-M   'P 1'
#
loop_
_entity.id
_entity.type
_entity.pdbx_description
1 polymer ?
#
loop_
_entity_poly.entity_id
_entity_poly.type
_entity_poly.pdbx_seq_one_letter_code
_entity_poly.pdbx_strand_id
1 'polypeptide(L)'
;SPGALQRPFYNDKYVIASWPVFSSMLAILTGVHPAILFRTILPLLEIPFAYWIAYQLLRLFFPNSRKKALLGTLYYTIFVLMAAESMNGTSGEWWLVVNCWTGKALTASIMTPLILWLLTRLEEAANPAQRRTLWRALLFVCWSCCFVSASLFFVVPLELALWGGFCLLRNKRWPDVLRYLVCGLPTAFCALITLF
;
A
#
# COMPACT_ATOMS: atom_id res chain seq x y z
N SER A 1 18.48 -10.46 -42.19
CA SER A 1 18.07 -9.08 -42.06
C SER A 1 18.61 -8.52 -40.74
N PRO A 2 19.43 -7.47 -40.79
CA PRO A 2 20.04 -6.90 -39.59
C PRO A 2 19.03 -6.03 -38.85
N GLY A 3 18.85 -6.32 -37.54
CA GLY A 3 18.52 -5.30 -36.57
C GLY A 3 17.14 -4.75 -36.60
N ALA A 4 16.11 -5.54 -36.30
CA ALA A 4 14.99 -5.00 -35.61
C ALA A 4 15.49 -4.60 -34.20
N LEU A 5 15.97 -3.38 -34.06
CA LEU A 5 16.09 -2.71 -32.77
C LEU A 5 14.74 -2.85 -32.09
N GLN A 6 14.65 -3.82 -31.15
CA GLN A 6 13.50 -3.89 -30.28
C GLN A 6 13.39 -2.51 -29.66
N ARG A 7 12.34 -1.76 -30.05
CA ARG A 7 11.99 -0.53 -29.36
C ARG A 7 11.98 -0.89 -27.87
N PRO A 8 12.71 -0.19 -27.03
CA PRO A 8 12.58 -0.41 -25.60
C PRO A 8 11.10 -0.32 -25.31
N PHE A 9 10.53 -1.36 -24.67
CA PHE A 9 9.14 -1.35 -24.24
C PHE A 9 9.02 -0.21 -23.24
N TYR A 10 8.73 0.99 -23.74
CA TYR A 10 8.33 2.14 -22.94
C TYR A 10 6.94 1.79 -22.39
N ASN A 11 6.94 1.18 -21.24
CA ASN A 11 5.72 0.87 -20.53
C ASN A 11 5.43 2.08 -19.67
N ASP A 12 4.60 3.00 -20.17
CA ASP A 12 4.32 4.33 -19.58
C ASP A 12 3.96 4.27 -18.09
N LYS A 13 3.37 3.15 -17.65
CA LYS A 13 3.08 2.89 -16.23
C LYS A 13 4.31 2.92 -15.30
N TYR A 14 5.51 2.61 -15.81
CA TYR A 14 6.74 2.64 -15.03
C TYR A 14 7.39 4.02 -15.00
N VAL A 15 6.97 4.94 -15.85
CA VAL A 15 7.43 6.34 -15.82
C VAL A 15 6.84 7.04 -14.60
N ILE A 16 5.58 6.73 -14.25
CA ILE A 16 4.89 7.36 -13.11
C ILE A 16 5.23 6.62 -11.81
N ALA A 17 5.21 5.27 -11.82
CA ALA A 17 5.55 4.46 -10.65
C ALA A 17 7.07 4.47 -10.41
N SER A 18 7.55 5.52 -9.76
CA SER A 18 8.97 5.85 -9.60
C SER A 18 9.70 5.09 -8.48
N TRP A 19 9.08 4.07 -7.88
CA TRP A 19 9.71 3.29 -6.79
C TRP A 19 11.11 2.78 -7.12
N PRO A 20 11.38 2.20 -8.31
CA PRO A 20 12.73 1.79 -8.69
C PRO A 20 13.70 2.99 -8.82
N VAL A 21 13.21 4.14 -9.27
CA VAL A 21 14.02 5.37 -9.40
C VAL A 21 14.34 5.93 -8.02
N PHE A 22 13.35 6.02 -7.14
CA PHE A 22 13.53 6.46 -5.76
C PHE A 22 14.54 5.59 -5.03
N SER A 23 14.43 4.30 -5.18
CA SER A 23 15.33 3.34 -4.56
C SER A 23 16.75 3.43 -5.12
N SER A 24 16.93 3.66 -6.43
CA SER A 24 18.24 3.91 -7.04
C SER A 24 18.85 5.23 -6.53
N MET A 25 18.04 6.28 -6.40
CA MET A 25 18.48 7.56 -5.83
C MET A 25 18.94 7.38 -4.38
N LEU A 26 18.22 6.58 -3.59
CA LEU A 26 18.57 6.29 -2.20
C LEU A 26 19.93 5.56 -2.12
N ALA A 27 20.19 4.61 -3.03
CA ALA A 27 21.46 3.91 -3.12
C ALA A 27 22.62 4.88 -3.44
N ILE A 28 22.41 5.81 -4.38
CA ILE A 28 23.40 6.84 -4.72
C ILE A 28 23.66 7.77 -3.53
N LEU A 29 22.62 8.26 -2.87
CA LEU A 29 22.73 9.19 -1.74
C LEU A 29 23.41 8.58 -0.51
N THR A 30 23.16 7.30 -0.25
CA THR A 30 23.72 6.59 0.91
C THR A 30 25.09 5.98 0.62
N GLY A 31 25.51 5.88 -0.64
CA GLY A 31 26.70 5.16 -1.06
C GLY A 31 26.63 3.63 -0.82
N VAL A 32 25.46 3.12 -0.43
CA VAL A 32 25.28 1.70 -0.17
C VAL A 32 25.00 0.97 -1.48
N HIS A 33 25.62 -0.19 -1.66
CA HIS A 33 25.39 -1.00 -2.85
C HIS A 33 23.89 -1.34 -2.99
N PRO A 34 23.27 -1.15 -4.17
CA PRO A 34 21.83 -1.34 -4.36
C PRO A 34 21.32 -2.71 -3.87
N ALA A 35 22.08 -3.79 -4.11
CA ALA A 35 21.68 -5.12 -3.64
C ALA A 35 21.57 -5.23 -2.11
N ILE A 36 22.44 -4.54 -1.36
CA ILE A 36 22.38 -4.51 0.11
C ILE A 36 21.18 -3.68 0.55
N LEU A 37 20.98 -2.52 -0.07
CA LEU A 37 19.86 -1.63 0.24
C LEU A 37 18.52 -2.36 0.04
N PHE A 38 18.33 -2.99 -1.13
CA PHE A 38 17.04 -3.61 -1.51
C PHE A 38 16.78 -4.96 -0.86
N ARG A 39 17.82 -5.77 -0.65
CA ARG A 39 17.64 -7.14 -0.14
C ARG A 39 17.85 -7.26 1.36
N THR A 40 18.36 -6.22 2.00
CA THR A 40 18.67 -6.28 3.44
C THR A 40 18.06 -5.10 4.19
N ILE A 41 18.41 -3.87 3.83
CA ILE A 41 18.03 -2.69 4.63
C ILE A 41 16.54 -2.38 4.51
N LEU A 42 16.01 -2.27 3.29
CA LEU A 42 14.59 -1.98 3.09
C LEU A 42 13.68 -3.06 3.67
N PRO A 43 13.91 -4.36 3.44
CA PRO A 43 13.11 -5.41 4.06
C PRO A 43 13.11 -5.40 5.59
N LEU A 44 14.24 -5.03 6.22
CA LEU A 44 14.31 -4.88 7.68
C LEU A 44 13.36 -3.79 8.22
N LEU A 45 12.98 -2.82 7.40
CA LEU A 45 12.02 -1.78 7.75
C LEU A 45 10.59 -2.14 7.30
N GLU A 46 10.46 -2.63 6.09
CA GLU A 46 9.17 -2.91 5.46
C GLU A 46 8.43 -4.08 6.11
N ILE A 47 9.13 -5.18 6.38
CA ILE A 47 8.51 -6.38 6.96
C ILE A 47 7.96 -6.11 8.37
N PRO A 48 8.73 -5.56 9.34
CA PRO A 48 8.18 -5.23 10.65
C PRO A 48 7.03 -4.23 10.57
N PHE A 49 7.09 -3.27 9.64
CA PHE A 49 6.03 -2.28 9.45
C PHE A 49 4.75 -2.93 8.90
N ALA A 50 4.85 -3.85 7.93
CA ALA A 50 3.73 -4.61 7.43
C ALA A 50 3.05 -5.42 8.53
N TYR A 51 3.82 -6.13 9.37
CA TYR A 51 3.30 -6.87 10.52
C TYR A 51 2.69 -5.96 11.58
N TRP A 52 3.27 -4.78 11.80
CA TRP A 52 2.68 -3.80 12.71
C TRP A 52 1.32 -3.33 12.22
N ILE A 53 1.15 -3.04 10.91
CA ILE A 53 -0.14 -2.66 10.33
C ILE A 53 -1.14 -3.81 10.46
N ALA A 54 -0.74 -5.04 10.11
CA ALA A 54 -1.59 -6.23 10.25
C ALA A 54 -2.06 -6.40 11.70
N TYR A 55 -1.16 -6.24 12.68
CA TYR A 55 -1.51 -6.27 14.09
C TYR A 55 -2.50 -5.16 14.47
N GLN A 56 -2.30 -3.94 13.97
CA GLN A 56 -3.23 -2.84 14.23
C GLN A 56 -4.62 -3.10 13.65
N LEU A 57 -4.71 -3.67 12.45
CA LEU A 57 -5.98 -4.08 11.86
C LEU A 57 -6.65 -5.18 12.70
N LEU A 58 -5.91 -6.21 13.13
CA LEU A 58 -6.43 -7.26 13.99
C LEU A 58 -6.91 -6.73 15.33
N ARG A 59 -6.28 -5.68 15.85
CA ARG A 59 -6.76 -4.99 17.05
C ARG A 59 -8.12 -4.31 16.90
N LEU A 60 -8.52 -3.94 15.68
CA LEU A 60 -9.87 -3.43 15.43
C LEU A 60 -10.93 -4.54 15.59
N PHE A 61 -10.59 -5.77 15.20
CA PHE A 61 -11.49 -6.92 15.37
C PHE A 61 -11.51 -7.43 16.82
N PHE A 62 -10.41 -7.25 17.57
CA PHE A 62 -10.27 -7.72 18.95
C PHE A 62 -9.88 -6.57 19.90
N PRO A 63 -10.75 -5.53 20.08
CA PRO A 63 -10.38 -4.32 20.82
C PRO A 63 -10.04 -4.62 22.30
N ASN A 64 -10.73 -5.61 22.90
CA ASN A 64 -10.61 -5.94 24.32
C ASN A 64 -9.56 -7.02 24.63
N SER A 65 -8.87 -7.56 23.61
CA SER A 65 -7.93 -8.66 23.84
C SER A 65 -6.67 -8.55 22.99
N ARG A 66 -5.59 -8.03 23.60
CA ARG A 66 -4.26 -8.03 22.98
C ARG A 66 -3.78 -9.44 22.61
N LYS A 67 -4.10 -10.43 23.45
CA LYS A 67 -3.71 -11.84 23.22
C LYS A 67 -4.32 -12.39 21.93
N LYS A 68 -5.61 -12.13 21.67
CA LYS A 68 -6.28 -12.57 20.44
C LYS A 68 -5.70 -11.87 19.20
N ALA A 69 -5.41 -10.57 19.29
CA ALA A 69 -4.77 -9.84 18.19
C ALA A 69 -3.37 -10.38 17.89
N LEU A 70 -2.55 -10.68 18.92
CA LEU A 70 -1.23 -11.29 18.76
C LEU A 70 -1.32 -12.70 18.17
N LEU A 71 -2.24 -13.53 18.64
CA LEU A 71 -2.49 -14.85 18.05
C LEU A 71 -2.91 -14.74 16.58
N GLY A 72 -3.80 -13.80 16.26
CA GLY A 72 -4.18 -13.53 14.88
C GLY A 72 -2.98 -13.12 14.02
N THR A 73 -2.09 -12.28 14.53
CA THR A 73 -0.84 -11.91 13.83
C THR A 73 0.06 -13.12 13.65
N LEU A 74 0.17 -14.00 14.64
CA LEU A 74 0.94 -15.23 14.53
C LEU A 74 0.35 -16.16 13.46
N TYR A 75 -0.97 -16.36 13.44
CA TYR A 75 -1.63 -17.14 12.39
C TYR A 75 -1.42 -16.52 11.00
N TYR A 76 -1.51 -15.20 10.89
CA TYR A 76 -1.20 -14.49 9.65
C TYR A 76 0.25 -14.75 9.22
N THR A 77 1.22 -14.71 10.15
CA THR A 77 2.64 -15.01 9.86
C THR A 77 2.83 -16.44 9.34
N ILE A 78 2.21 -17.42 10.00
CA ILE A 78 2.27 -18.82 9.56
C ILE A 78 1.66 -18.96 8.16
N PHE A 79 0.50 -18.34 7.91
CA PHE A 79 -0.16 -18.34 6.61
C PHE A 79 0.73 -17.72 5.53
N VAL A 80 1.37 -16.57 5.80
CA VAL A 80 2.30 -15.90 4.89
C VAL A 80 3.49 -16.81 4.54
N LEU A 81 4.07 -17.48 5.54
CA LEU A 81 5.19 -18.40 5.32
C LEU A 81 4.79 -19.64 4.50
N MET A 82 3.64 -20.23 4.80
CA MET A 82 3.12 -21.38 4.04
C MET A 82 2.76 -21.00 2.60
N ALA A 83 2.17 -19.83 2.40
CA ALA A 83 1.82 -19.34 1.08
C ALA A 83 3.05 -18.94 0.25
N ALA A 84 4.15 -18.54 0.89
CA ALA A 84 5.41 -18.23 0.23
C ALA A 84 6.07 -19.46 -0.42
N GLU A 85 5.82 -20.65 0.12
CA GLU A 85 6.29 -21.92 -0.46
C GLU A 85 5.48 -22.34 -1.70
N SER A 86 4.27 -21.81 -1.88
CA SER A 86 3.49 -22.11 -3.07
C SER A 86 4.14 -21.50 -4.31
N MET A 87 4.65 -22.35 -5.19
CA MET A 87 5.43 -21.98 -6.39
C MET A 87 4.71 -21.09 -7.42
N ASN A 88 3.46 -20.73 -7.19
CA ASN A 88 2.65 -20.02 -8.20
C ASN A 88 2.92 -18.50 -8.27
N GLY A 89 3.76 -17.93 -7.40
CA GLY A 89 4.25 -16.54 -7.49
C GLY A 89 3.19 -15.43 -7.57
N THR A 90 1.93 -15.75 -7.30
CA THR A 90 0.79 -14.83 -7.50
C THR A 90 0.19 -14.30 -6.21
N SER A 91 0.52 -14.90 -5.05
CA SER A 91 -0.01 -14.47 -3.77
C SER A 91 0.68 -13.19 -3.25
N GLY A 92 -0.07 -12.32 -2.56
CA GLY A 92 0.49 -11.12 -1.93
C GLY A 92 1.56 -11.45 -0.88
N GLU A 93 1.39 -12.57 -0.22
CA GLU A 93 2.29 -13.11 0.80
C GLU A 93 3.65 -13.50 0.22
N TRP A 94 3.67 -14.12 -0.96
CA TRP A 94 4.90 -14.42 -1.70
C TRP A 94 5.70 -13.13 -2.00
N TRP A 95 5.01 -12.06 -2.37
CA TRP A 95 5.65 -10.77 -2.62
C TRP A 95 6.29 -10.20 -1.37
N LEU A 96 5.64 -10.32 -0.21
CA LEU A 96 6.19 -9.80 1.05
C LEU A 96 7.48 -10.49 1.47
N VAL A 97 7.57 -11.81 1.33
CA VAL A 97 8.72 -12.60 1.82
C VAL A 97 9.84 -12.69 0.79
N VAL A 98 9.48 -12.94 -0.48
CA VAL A 98 10.46 -13.24 -1.54
C VAL A 98 10.85 -12.01 -2.34
N ASN A 99 9.91 -11.09 -2.59
CA ASN A 99 10.09 -9.90 -3.41
C ASN A 99 9.70 -8.60 -2.68
N CYS A 100 10.03 -8.51 -1.39
CA CYS A 100 9.67 -7.38 -0.52
C CYS A 100 10.12 -6.01 -1.06
N TRP A 101 11.20 -5.95 -1.84
CA TRP A 101 11.71 -4.71 -2.47
C TRP A 101 10.85 -4.19 -3.64
N THR A 102 9.79 -4.90 -4.03
CA THR A 102 8.97 -4.49 -5.17
C THR A 102 7.81 -3.61 -4.74
N GLY A 103 7.41 -2.68 -5.60
CA GLY A 103 6.22 -1.86 -5.36
C GLY A 103 4.93 -2.70 -5.18
N LYS A 104 4.87 -3.93 -5.73
CA LYS A 104 3.75 -4.85 -5.53
C LYS A 104 3.67 -5.37 -4.10
N ALA A 105 4.82 -5.69 -3.48
CA ALA A 105 4.87 -6.08 -2.09
C ALA A 105 4.39 -4.96 -1.17
N LEU A 106 4.91 -3.74 -1.38
CA LEU A 106 4.45 -2.56 -0.65
C LEU A 106 2.96 -2.31 -0.82
N THR A 107 2.43 -2.48 -2.04
CA THR A 107 1.00 -2.35 -2.33
C THR A 107 0.17 -3.27 -1.46
N ALA A 108 0.44 -4.58 -1.52
CA ALA A 108 -0.38 -5.59 -0.89
C ALA A 108 -0.22 -5.62 0.65
N SER A 109 1.01 -5.44 1.14
CA SER A 109 1.33 -5.68 2.55
C SER A 109 1.35 -4.42 3.41
N ILE A 110 1.49 -3.25 2.81
CA ILE A 110 1.62 -1.98 3.53
C ILE A 110 0.56 -0.97 3.11
N MET A 111 0.52 -0.56 1.83
CA MET A 111 -0.29 0.59 1.43
C MET A 111 -1.78 0.34 1.56
N THR A 112 -2.30 -0.74 0.98
CA THR A 112 -3.72 -1.10 1.08
C THR A 112 -4.16 -1.34 2.54
N PRO A 113 -3.47 -2.17 3.35
CA PRO A 113 -3.81 -2.31 4.75
C PRO A 113 -3.70 -1.02 5.58
N LEU A 114 -2.74 -0.15 5.27
CA LEU A 114 -2.57 1.14 5.94
C LEU A 114 -3.73 2.09 5.64
N ILE A 115 -4.17 2.15 4.38
CA ILE A 115 -5.35 2.95 3.99
C ILE A 115 -6.58 2.45 4.74
N LEU A 116 -6.83 1.13 4.74
CA LEU A 116 -7.95 0.54 5.47
C LEU A 116 -7.89 0.85 6.97
N TRP A 117 -6.72 0.78 7.58
CA TRP A 117 -6.53 1.14 8.98
C TRP A 117 -6.82 2.64 9.24
N LEU A 118 -6.35 3.54 8.37
CA LEU A 118 -6.64 4.97 8.48
C LEU A 118 -8.13 5.27 8.33
N LEU A 119 -8.80 4.60 7.39
CA LEU A 119 -10.24 4.74 7.15
C LEU A 119 -11.05 4.32 8.38
N THR A 120 -10.71 3.19 8.99
CA THR A 120 -11.37 2.72 10.22
C THR A 120 -11.12 3.67 11.39
N ARG A 121 -9.89 4.18 11.54
CA ARG A 121 -9.56 5.17 12.57
C ARG A 121 -10.27 6.50 12.38
N LEU A 122 -10.54 6.91 11.14
CA LEU A 122 -11.32 8.11 10.84
C LEU A 122 -12.77 7.99 11.33
N GLU A 123 -13.37 6.81 11.23
CA GLU A 123 -14.73 6.56 11.74
C GLU A 123 -14.79 6.57 13.28
N GLU A 124 -13.75 6.07 13.95
CA GLU A 124 -13.64 6.03 15.40
C GLU A 124 -13.29 7.40 16.02
N ALA A 125 -12.72 8.32 15.24
CA ALA A 125 -12.19 9.59 15.74
C ALA A 125 -13.33 10.54 16.18
N ALA A 126 -13.51 10.67 17.50
CA ALA A 126 -14.44 11.61 18.10
C ALA A 126 -13.87 13.05 18.16
N ASN A 127 -12.54 13.19 18.32
CA ASN A 127 -11.88 14.48 18.43
C ASN A 127 -11.64 15.10 17.03
N PRO A 128 -12.12 16.33 16.77
CA PRO A 128 -11.95 16.99 15.47
C PRO A 128 -10.49 17.26 15.11
N ALA A 129 -9.59 17.48 16.08
CA ALA A 129 -8.17 17.66 15.83
C ALA A 129 -7.51 16.35 15.35
N GLN A 130 -7.80 15.24 16.03
CA GLN A 130 -7.35 13.91 15.63
C GLN A 130 -7.88 13.54 14.25
N ARG A 131 -9.16 13.80 13.98
CA ARG A 131 -9.78 13.54 12.68
C ARG A 131 -9.09 14.32 11.55
N ARG A 132 -8.75 15.59 11.78
CA ARG A 132 -8.00 16.42 10.82
C ARG A 132 -6.61 15.82 10.51
N THR A 133 -5.92 15.36 11.54
CA THR A 133 -4.60 14.72 11.38
C THR A 133 -4.71 13.42 10.57
N LEU A 134 -5.70 12.59 10.84
CA LEU A 134 -5.95 11.35 10.08
C LEU A 134 -6.31 11.62 8.62
N TRP A 135 -7.10 12.67 8.33
CA TRP A 135 -7.38 13.09 6.95
C TRP A 135 -6.11 13.50 6.20
N ARG A 136 -5.23 14.27 6.85
CA ARG A 136 -3.94 14.64 6.26
C ARG A 136 -3.07 13.41 6.02
N ALA A 137 -3.00 12.50 6.99
CA ALA A 137 -2.26 11.25 6.84
C ALA A 137 -2.80 10.41 5.67
N LEU A 138 -4.11 10.25 5.55
CA LEU A 138 -4.73 9.54 4.44
C LEU A 138 -4.38 10.17 3.09
N LEU A 139 -4.48 11.50 2.99
CA LEU A 139 -4.12 12.22 1.77
C LEU A 139 -2.65 11.97 1.38
N PHE A 140 -1.71 12.08 2.33
CA PHE A 140 -0.28 11.82 2.07
C PHE A 140 -0.01 10.37 1.67
N VAL A 141 -0.67 9.40 2.29
CA VAL A 141 -0.55 7.99 1.91
C VAL A 141 -1.08 7.77 0.50
N CYS A 142 -2.25 8.31 0.13
CA CYS A 142 -2.79 8.21 -1.22
C CYS A 142 -1.87 8.86 -2.27
N TRP A 143 -1.24 9.99 -1.95
CA TRP A 143 -0.24 10.61 -2.82
C TRP A 143 1.01 9.74 -2.99
N SER A 144 1.50 9.16 -1.89
CA SER A 144 2.65 8.25 -1.91
C SER A 144 2.38 7.02 -2.77
N CYS A 145 1.14 6.56 -2.83
CA CYS A 145 0.73 5.43 -3.67
C CYS A 145 1.01 5.67 -5.17
N CYS A 146 0.95 6.92 -5.64
CA CYS A 146 1.27 7.25 -7.03
C CYS A 146 2.72 6.91 -7.40
N PHE A 147 3.63 6.90 -6.43
CA PHE A 147 5.06 6.65 -6.67
C PHE A 147 5.47 5.20 -6.42
N VAL A 148 4.65 4.42 -5.72
CA VAL A 148 5.00 3.06 -5.29
C VAL A 148 4.74 2.04 -6.38
N SER A 149 3.52 1.99 -6.92
CA SER A 149 3.13 0.97 -7.89
C SER A 149 1.96 1.39 -8.76
N ALA A 150 2.02 1.06 -10.05
CA ALA A 150 0.92 1.30 -10.98
C ALA A 150 -0.38 0.56 -10.60
N SER A 151 -0.30 -0.56 -9.87
CA SER A 151 -1.49 -1.26 -9.37
C SER A 151 -2.30 -0.41 -8.39
N LEU A 152 -1.65 0.47 -7.62
CA LEU A 152 -2.31 1.37 -6.67
C LEU A 152 -3.15 2.45 -7.36
N PHE A 153 -2.90 2.74 -8.64
CA PHE A 153 -3.72 3.69 -9.40
C PHE A 153 -5.19 3.24 -9.51
N PHE A 154 -5.41 1.93 -9.48
CA PHE A 154 -6.75 1.34 -9.55
C PHE A 154 -7.26 0.89 -8.17
N VAL A 155 -6.37 0.32 -7.36
CA VAL A 155 -6.75 -0.23 -6.05
C VAL A 155 -7.18 0.87 -5.09
N VAL A 156 -6.44 1.98 -4.99
CA VAL A 156 -6.75 3.07 -4.05
C VAL A 156 -8.08 3.75 -4.35
N PRO A 157 -8.39 4.20 -5.59
CA PRO A 157 -9.70 4.77 -5.87
C PRO A 157 -10.85 3.80 -5.61
N LEU A 158 -10.66 2.51 -5.93
CA LEU A 158 -11.66 1.47 -5.66
C LEU A 158 -11.89 1.29 -4.17
N GLU A 159 -10.83 1.20 -3.37
CA GLU A 159 -10.90 1.06 -1.91
C GLU A 159 -11.63 2.26 -1.27
N LEU A 160 -11.27 3.48 -1.67
CA LEU A 160 -11.91 4.70 -1.19
C LEU A 160 -13.37 4.82 -1.64
N ALA A 161 -13.69 4.40 -2.87
CA ALA A 161 -15.06 4.40 -3.38
C ALA A 161 -15.95 3.39 -2.64
N LEU A 162 -15.46 2.18 -2.41
CA LEU A 162 -16.17 1.15 -1.64
C LEU A 162 -16.40 1.60 -0.19
N TRP A 163 -15.38 2.17 0.45
CA TRP A 163 -15.49 2.70 1.80
C TRP A 163 -16.43 3.90 1.87
N GLY A 164 -16.31 4.84 0.94
CA GLY A 164 -17.21 5.99 0.83
C GLY A 164 -18.65 5.58 0.61
N GLY A 165 -18.90 4.60 -0.26
CA GLY A 165 -20.21 4.01 -0.47
C GLY A 165 -20.78 3.36 0.80
N PHE A 166 -19.97 2.59 1.52
CA PHE A 166 -20.35 2.02 2.81
C PHE A 166 -20.70 3.09 3.85
N CYS A 167 -19.88 4.13 3.98
CA CYS A 167 -20.14 5.25 4.89
C CYS A 167 -21.41 6.03 4.51
N LEU A 168 -21.67 6.18 3.22
CA LEU A 168 -22.88 6.84 2.74
C LEU A 168 -24.14 6.06 3.11
N LEU A 169 -24.13 4.75 2.91
CA LEU A 169 -25.25 3.88 3.27
C LEU A 169 -25.50 3.85 4.77
N ARG A 170 -24.42 3.84 5.58
CA ARG A 170 -24.52 3.75 7.04
C ARG A 170 -24.84 5.09 7.70
N ASN A 171 -24.10 6.13 7.35
CA ASN A 171 -24.07 7.38 8.12
C ASN A 171 -24.63 8.59 7.36
N LYS A 172 -24.93 8.49 6.05
CA LYS A 172 -25.39 9.57 5.16
C LYS A 172 -24.54 10.85 5.21
N ARG A 173 -23.23 10.71 5.47
CA ARG A 173 -22.29 11.84 5.61
C ARG A 173 -21.65 12.21 4.27
N TRP A 174 -22.33 12.94 3.42
CA TRP A 174 -21.85 13.44 2.14
C TRP A 174 -20.47 14.18 2.19
N PRO A 175 -20.18 15.04 3.21
CA PRO A 175 -18.89 15.74 3.25
C PRO A 175 -17.68 14.81 3.36
N ASP A 176 -17.82 13.65 3.98
CA ASP A 176 -16.74 12.68 4.10
C ASP A 176 -16.52 11.94 2.78
N VAL A 177 -17.58 11.63 2.03
CA VAL A 177 -17.48 11.04 0.69
C VAL A 177 -16.71 11.96 -0.26
N LEU A 178 -16.99 13.27 -0.24
CA LEU A 178 -16.24 14.25 -1.04
C LEU A 178 -14.75 14.27 -0.67
N ARG A 179 -14.41 14.13 0.62
CA ARG A 179 -13.01 14.07 1.07
C ARG A 179 -12.32 12.78 0.59
N TYR A 180 -13.01 11.63 0.61
CA TYR A 180 -12.47 10.38 0.06
C TYR A 180 -12.20 10.52 -1.44
N LEU A 181 -13.10 11.14 -2.20
CA LEU A 181 -12.88 11.44 -3.61
C LEU A 181 -11.64 12.32 -3.81
N VAL A 182 -11.48 13.39 -3.02
CA VAL A 182 -10.29 14.26 -3.09
C VAL A 182 -9.01 13.48 -2.79
N CYS A 183 -9.01 12.58 -1.80
CA CYS A 183 -7.86 11.72 -1.50
C CYS A 183 -7.52 10.76 -2.64
N GLY A 184 -8.53 10.27 -3.37
CA GLY A 184 -8.36 9.34 -4.49
C GLY A 184 -8.01 10.02 -5.83
N LEU A 185 -8.20 11.34 -5.97
CA LEU A 185 -7.96 12.07 -7.22
C LEU A 185 -6.55 11.86 -7.80
N PRO A 186 -5.45 11.92 -7.04
CA PRO A 186 -4.11 11.76 -7.60
C PRO A 186 -3.92 10.38 -8.24
N THR A 187 -4.33 9.32 -7.55
CA THR A 187 -4.22 7.95 -8.06
C THR A 187 -5.16 7.69 -9.24
N ALA A 188 -6.39 8.22 -9.20
CA ALA A 188 -7.33 8.14 -10.31
C ALA A 188 -6.80 8.90 -11.55
N PHE A 189 -6.17 10.06 -11.37
CA PHE A 189 -5.54 10.81 -12.46
C PHE A 189 -4.37 10.03 -13.07
N CYS A 190 -3.51 9.41 -12.23
CA CYS A 190 -2.46 8.52 -12.73
C CYS A 190 -3.03 7.31 -13.49
N ALA A 191 -4.14 6.72 -13.02
CA ALA A 191 -4.82 5.65 -13.73
C ALA A 191 -5.30 6.10 -15.13
N LEU A 192 -5.87 7.29 -15.22
CA LEU A 192 -6.35 7.85 -16.48
C LEU A 192 -5.20 8.03 -17.48
N ILE A 193 -4.06 8.60 -17.05
CA ILE A 193 -2.88 8.77 -17.91
C ILE A 193 -2.32 7.42 -18.39
N THR A 194 -2.41 6.37 -17.60
CA THR A 194 -1.88 5.05 -17.98
C THR A 194 -2.81 4.26 -18.90
N LEU A 195 -4.06 4.68 -19.08
CA LEU A 195 -5.03 4.04 -19.97
C LEU A 195 -5.03 4.65 -21.39
N PHE A 196 -4.54 5.88 -21.53
CA PHE A 196 -4.43 6.61 -22.82
C PHE A 196 -2.98 6.77 -23.24
#